data_74daeed4601a3b23dc42babc23c6a4a0
#
_entry.id   74daeed4601a3b23dc42babc23c6a4a0
#
_cell.length_a   1.000
_cell.length_b   1.000
_cell.length_c   1.000
_cell.angle_alpha   90.00
_cell.angle_beta   90.00
_cell.angle_gamma   90.00
#
_symmetry.space_group_name_H-M   'P 1'
#
loop_
_entity.id
_entity.type
_entity.pdbx_description
1 polymer ?
#
loop_
_entity_poly.entity_id
_entity_poly.type
_entity_poly.pdbx_seq_one_letter_code
_entity_poly.pdbx_strand_id
1 'polypeptide(L)'
;LKAFYAHAKEAKAEVKDFKAVKLFYWGVNSKTRKFEELVTYGGKLVENITQAVARDIMAESMLALENNGYPIVLTVHDEIISEVVDGTVEEFTQIMEEAPEWASGLPVKVEAYEAHRYRK
;
A
#
# COMPACT_ATOMS: atom_id res chain seq x y z
N LEU A 1 -19.03 -19.90 -10.56
CA LEU A 1 -18.41 -20.38 -9.30
C LEU A 1 -18.17 -21.89 -9.31
N LYS A 2 -19.07 -22.73 -9.88
CA LYS A 2 -18.85 -24.19 -9.98
C LYS A 2 -17.73 -24.59 -10.97
N ALA A 3 -17.57 -23.87 -12.08
CA ALA A 3 -16.52 -24.12 -13.06
C ALA A 3 -15.13 -23.76 -12.51
N PHE A 4 -15.02 -22.71 -11.69
CA PHE A 4 -13.76 -22.30 -11.07
C PHE A 4 -13.25 -23.32 -10.04
N TYR A 5 -14.15 -23.99 -9.30
CA TYR A 5 -13.81 -25.07 -8.37
C TYR A 5 -13.38 -26.36 -9.06
N ALA A 6 -13.92 -26.68 -10.23
CA ALA A 6 -13.50 -27.85 -11.01
C ALA A 6 -12.06 -27.68 -11.52
N HIS A 7 -11.72 -26.52 -12.09
CA HIS A 7 -10.34 -26.23 -12.53
C HIS A 7 -9.34 -26.22 -11.37
N ALA A 8 -9.68 -25.71 -10.21
CA ALA A 8 -8.83 -25.73 -9.04
C ALA A 8 -8.60 -27.15 -8.47
N LYS A 9 -9.55 -28.08 -8.67
CA LYS A 9 -9.39 -29.48 -8.27
C LYS A 9 -8.49 -30.26 -9.25
N GLU A 10 -8.59 -30.02 -10.54
CA GLU A 10 -7.71 -30.62 -11.55
C GLU A 10 -6.27 -30.10 -11.42
N ALA A 11 -6.08 -28.78 -11.22
CA ALA A 11 -4.78 -28.22 -10.95
C ALA A 11 -4.13 -28.78 -9.65
N LYS A 12 -4.92 -29.09 -8.63
CA LYS A 12 -4.42 -29.76 -7.43
C LYS A 12 -4.02 -31.22 -7.66
N ALA A 13 -4.59 -31.92 -8.63
CA ALA A 13 -4.24 -33.29 -8.96
C ALA A 13 -2.90 -33.38 -9.72
N GLU A 14 -2.57 -32.40 -10.56
CA GLU A 14 -1.31 -32.33 -11.29
C GLU A 14 -0.13 -31.81 -10.46
N VAL A 15 -0.38 -31.11 -9.35
CA VAL A 15 0.65 -30.49 -8.49
C VAL A 15 1.22 -31.47 -7.44
N LYS A 16 0.85 -32.74 -7.45
CA LYS A 16 1.36 -33.71 -6.47
C LYS A 16 2.87 -33.99 -6.54
N ASP A 17 3.53 -33.62 -7.63
CA ASP A 17 4.97 -33.80 -7.83
C ASP A 17 5.83 -32.53 -7.71
N PHE A 18 5.23 -31.38 -7.45
CA PHE A 18 6.00 -30.17 -7.15
C PHE A 18 6.49 -30.18 -5.71
N LYS A 19 7.80 -30.40 -5.52
CA LYS A 19 8.45 -30.08 -4.24
C LYS A 19 8.08 -28.64 -3.88
N ALA A 20 7.41 -28.44 -2.76
CA ALA A 20 7.05 -27.12 -2.27
C ALA A 20 8.32 -26.27 -2.15
N VAL A 21 8.48 -25.29 -3.06
CA VAL A 21 9.59 -24.34 -3.00
C VAL A 21 9.34 -23.42 -1.80
N LYS A 22 10.23 -23.47 -0.83
CA LYS A 22 10.24 -22.52 0.28
C LYS A 22 11.15 -21.37 -0.08
N LEU A 23 10.66 -20.14 0.13
CA LEU A 23 11.45 -18.93 -0.02
C LEU A 23 11.99 -18.51 1.34
N PHE A 24 13.27 -18.17 1.37
CA PHE A 24 13.96 -17.70 2.57
C PHE A 24 14.57 -16.32 2.30
N TYR A 25 14.64 -15.51 3.32
CA TYR A 25 15.36 -14.23 3.30
C TYR A 25 15.99 -13.97 4.66
N TRP A 26 17.05 -13.19 4.65
CA TRP A 26 17.70 -12.75 5.87
C TRP A 26 17.07 -11.47 6.40
N GLY A 27 16.70 -11.46 7.67
CA GLY A 27 16.06 -10.31 8.28
C GLY A 27 16.02 -10.41 9.80
N VAL A 28 15.56 -9.35 10.44
CA VAL A 28 15.37 -9.32 11.90
C VAL A 28 14.05 -10.00 12.24
N ASN A 29 14.11 -11.09 12.98
CA ASN A 29 12.93 -11.75 13.52
C ASN A 29 12.27 -10.86 14.59
N SER A 30 11.01 -10.52 14.40
CA SER A 30 10.26 -9.64 15.30
C SER A 30 10.10 -10.19 16.72
N LYS A 31 10.17 -11.51 16.90
CA LYS A 31 10.04 -12.17 18.20
C LYS A 31 11.39 -12.31 18.91
N THR A 32 12.41 -12.82 18.20
CA THR A 32 13.73 -13.07 18.79
C THR A 32 14.65 -11.86 18.79
N ARG A 33 14.32 -10.82 18.01
CA ARG A 33 15.13 -9.60 17.77
C ARG A 33 16.53 -9.90 17.18
N LYS A 34 16.73 -11.10 16.63
CA LYS A 34 17.99 -11.52 15.99
C LYS A 34 17.88 -11.45 14.48
N PHE A 35 19.01 -11.17 13.85
CA PHE A 35 19.14 -11.26 12.40
C PHE A 35 19.36 -12.73 12.04
N GLU A 36 18.41 -13.34 11.37
CA GLU A 36 18.40 -14.77 11.06
C GLU A 36 17.67 -15.05 9.73
N GLU A 37 17.76 -16.28 9.26
CA GLU A 37 17.03 -16.72 8.07
C GLU A 37 15.56 -16.90 8.40
N LEU A 38 14.70 -16.22 7.65
CA LEU A 38 13.25 -16.23 7.81
C LEU A 38 12.58 -16.88 6.60
N VAL A 39 11.55 -17.67 6.87
CA VAL A 39 10.72 -18.27 5.82
C VAL A 39 9.65 -17.28 5.38
N THR A 40 9.42 -17.20 4.07
CA THR A 40 8.30 -16.46 3.51
C THR A 40 7.49 -17.31 2.52
N TYR A 41 6.35 -16.81 2.11
CA TYR A 41 5.45 -17.46 1.17
C TYR A 41 4.72 -16.41 0.31
N GLY A 42 4.06 -16.86 -0.78
CA GLY A 42 3.45 -15.97 -1.76
C GLY A 42 2.51 -14.91 -1.18
N GLY A 43 1.64 -15.28 -0.23
CA GLY A 43 0.74 -14.32 0.42
C GLY A 43 1.48 -13.20 1.16
N LYS A 44 2.59 -13.52 1.83
CA LYS A 44 3.42 -12.51 2.51
C LYS A 44 4.13 -11.59 1.52
N LEU A 45 4.57 -12.11 0.37
CA LEU A 45 5.17 -11.30 -0.69
C LEU A 45 4.12 -10.35 -1.30
N VAL A 46 2.91 -10.84 -1.58
CA VAL A 46 1.82 -10.00 -2.10
C VAL A 46 1.47 -8.89 -1.11
N GLU A 47 1.35 -9.20 0.19
CA GLU A 47 1.13 -8.20 1.23
C GLU A 47 2.21 -7.11 1.19
N ASN A 48 3.49 -7.49 1.17
CA ASN A 48 4.59 -6.54 1.14
C ASN A 48 4.58 -5.67 -0.14
N ILE A 49 4.29 -6.26 -1.30
CA ILE A 49 4.18 -5.52 -2.57
C ILE A 49 3.03 -4.52 -2.50
N THR A 50 1.86 -4.94 -2.01
CA THR A 50 0.69 -4.07 -1.88
C THR A 50 0.97 -2.88 -0.97
N GLN A 51 1.62 -3.11 0.17
CA GLN A 51 2.02 -2.03 1.08
C GLN A 51 3.06 -1.09 0.45
N ALA A 52 4.02 -1.63 -0.32
CA ALA A 52 5.00 -0.81 -1.03
C ALA A 52 4.33 0.09 -2.07
N VAL A 53 3.44 -0.46 -2.89
CA VAL A 53 2.67 0.30 -3.88
C VAL A 53 1.83 1.41 -3.21
N ALA A 54 1.13 1.11 -2.13
CA ALA A 54 0.37 2.10 -1.38
C ALA A 54 1.27 3.24 -0.84
N ARG A 55 2.47 2.89 -0.37
CA ARG A 55 3.45 3.89 0.08
C ARG A 55 3.97 4.76 -1.07
N ASP A 56 4.21 4.18 -2.24
CA ASP A 56 4.68 4.91 -3.42
C ASP A 56 3.61 5.89 -3.92
N ILE A 57 2.33 5.48 -3.96
CA ILE A 57 1.20 6.37 -4.30
C ILE A 57 1.14 7.53 -3.31
N MET A 58 1.23 7.26 -2.01
CA MET A 58 1.22 8.30 -0.99
C MET A 58 2.38 9.29 -1.19
N ALA A 59 3.58 8.81 -1.52
CA ALA A 59 4.75 9.66 -1.76
C ALA A 59 4.56 10.57 -2.98
N GLU A 60 3.99 10.06 -4.08
CA GLU A 60 3.62 10.86 -5.25
C GLU A 60 2.57 11.91 -4.91
N SER A 61 1.53 11.55 -4.14
CA SER A 61 0.52 12.50 -3.67
C SER A 61 1.13 13.61 -2.80
N MET A 62 2.10 13.28 -1.95
CA MET A 62 2.82 14.29 -1.15
C MET A 62 3.55 15.28 -2.05
N LEU A 63 4.26 14.83 -3.08
CA LEU A 63 4.94 15.70 -4.04
C LEU A 63 3.95 16.57 -4.81
N ALA A 64 2.81 16.00 -5.22
CA ALA A 64 1.76 16.75 -5.89
C ALA A 64 1.17 17.84 -4.98
N LEU A 65 0.89 17.53 -3.73
CA LEU A 65 0.40 18.49 -2.73
C LEU A 65 1.39 19.64 -2.52
N GLU A 66 2.66 19.36 -2.29
CA GLU A 66 3.71 20.36 -2.12
C GLU A 66 3.80 21.31 -3.34
N ASN A 67 3.73 20.75 -4.56
CA ASN A 67 3.77 21.53 -5.80
C ASN A 67 2.52 22.39 -6.01
N ASN A 68 1.39 22.05 -5.38
CA ASN A 68 0.15 22.82 -5.43
C ASN A 68 -0.08 23.72 -4.20
N GLY A 69 0.95 23.94 -3.40
CA GLY A 69 0.89 24.89 -2.30
C GLY A 69 0.30 24.34 -1.00
N TYR A 70 0.24 23.01 -0.85
CA TYR A 70 -0.14 22.31 0.36
C TYR A 70 1.11 21.72 1.06
N PRO A 71 1.87 22.51 1.82
CA PRO A 71 3.08 22.02 2.49
C PRO A 71 2.76 20.93 3.52
N ILE A 72 3.53 19.84 3.47
CA ILE A 72 3.33 18.69 4.35
C ILE A 72 4.04 18.93 5.66
N VAL A 73 3.29 18.98 6.76
CA VAL A 73 3.85 19.19 8.11
C VAL A 73 4.02 17.90 8.89
N LEU A 74 3.23 16.86 8.58
CA LEU A 74 3.29 15.57 9.27
C LEU A 74 2.69 14.47 8.41
N THR A 75 3.21 13.25 8.57
CA THR A 75 2.57 12.02 8.07
C THR A 75 2.39 11.03 9.21
N VAL A 76 1.22 10.37 9.28
CA VAL A 76 0.92 9.35 10.28
C VAL A 76 0.34 8.13 9.57
N HIS A 77 1.10 7.06 9.44
CA HIS A 77 0.74 5.87 8.68
C HIS A 77 0.38 6.18 7.21
N ASP A 78 -0.89 6.19 6.89
CA ASP A 78 -1.51 6.47 5.59
C ASP A 78 -2.20 7.86 5.54
N GLU A 79 -1.98 8.69 6.56
CA GLU A 79 -2.51 10.04 6.65
C GLU A 79 -1.44 11.08 6.29
N ILE A 80 -1.84 12.12 5.58
CA ILE A 80 -1.04 13.31 5.26
C ILE A 80 -1.69 14.51 5.91
N ILE A 81 -0.90 15.30 6.62
CA ILE A 81 -1.34 16.53 7.26
C ILE A 81 -0.60 17.71 6.62
N SER A 82 -1.36 18.65 6.09
CA SER A 82 -0.87 19.91 5.54
C SER A 82 -1.41 21.08 6.35
N GLU A 83 -0.65 22.15 6.45
CA GLU A 83 -1.09 23.40 7.08
C GLU A 83 -1.03 24.52 6.05
N VAL A 84 -2.19 25.10 5.73
CA VAL A 84 -2.34 26.14 4.71
C VAL A 84 -3.18 27.30 5.24
N VAL A 85 -2.97 28.47 4.66
CA VAL A 85 -3.80 29.67 4.95
C VAL A 85 -5.02 29.69 4.03
N ASP A 86 -4.80 29.39 2.76
CA ASP A 86 -5.82 29.36 1.72
C ASP A 86 -5.81 27.99 1.04
N GLY A 87 -6.96 27.34 0.96
CA GLY A 87 -7.12 26.02 0.36
C GLY A 87 -8.48 25.45 0.66
N THR A 88 -8.84 24.36 -0.01
CA THR A 88 -10.11 23.67 0.21
C THR A 88 -9.89 22.17 0.38
N VAL A 89 -10.78 21.53 1.13
CA VAL A 89 -10.78 20.06 1.33
C VAL A 89 -10.98 19.36 -0.02
N GLU A 90 -11.82 19.93 -0.88
CA GLU A 90 -12.12 19.40 -2.21
C GLU A 90 -10.89 19.38 -3.11
N GLU A 91 -10.15 20.49 -3.18
CA GLU A 91 -8.91 20.59 -3.97
C GLU A 91 -7.84 19.64 -3.43
N PHE A 92 -7.62 19.61 -2.12
CA PHE A 92 -6.69 18.70 -1.46
C PHE A 92 -7.02 17.24 -1.78
N THR A 93 -8.30 16.86 -1.68
CA THR A 93 -8.78 15.50 -1.98
C THR A 93 -8.55 15.16 -3.46
N GLN A 94 -8.87 16.09 -4.37
CA GLN A 94 -8.71 15.89 -5.81
C GLN A 94 -7.23 15.62 -6.17
N ILE A 95 -6.30 16.40 -5.62
CA ILE A 95 -4.86 16.19 -5.82
C ILE A 95 -4.43 14.81 -5.35
N MET A 96 -4.91 14.38 -4.18
CA MET A 96 -4.55 13.08 -3.62
C MET A 96 -5.18 11.88 -4.35
N GLU A 97 -6.37 12.05 -4.95
CA GLU A 97 -7.06 11.01 -5.72
C GLU A 97 -6.50 10.87 -7.14
N GLU A 98 -5.70 11.80 -7.61
CA GLU A 98 -5.05 11.73 -8.92
C GLU A 98 -3.94 10.68 -8.87
N ALA A 99 -4.26 9.49 -9.42
CA ALA A 99 -3.29 8.41 -9.46
C ALA A 99 -2.14 8.73 -10.43
N PRO A 100 -0.89 8.45 -10.06
CA PRO A 100 0.24 8.62 -10.97
C PRO A 100 0.10 7.75 -12.22
N GLU A 101 0.78 8.12 -13.31
CA GLU A 101 0.65 7.46 -14.62
C GLU A 101 0.88 5.94 -14.54
N TRP A 102 1.87 5.51 -13.76
CA TRP A 102 2.20 4.09 -13.56
C TRP A 102 1.11 3.32 -12.79
N ALA A 103 0.23 4.01 -12.04
CA ALA A 103 -0.90 3.45 -11.31
C ALA A 103 -2.25 3.78 -11.98
N SER A 104 -2.26 4.17 -13.25
CA SER A 104 -3.47 4.52 -13.99
C SER A 104 -4.52 3.42 -13.91
N GLY A 105 -5.75 3.79 -13.56
CA GLY A 105 -6.87 2.87 -13.38
C GLY A 105 -7.00 2.28 -11.98
N LEU A 106 -6.05 2.54 -11.08
CA LEU A 106 -6.21 2.18 -9.67
C LEU A 106 -7.22 3.13 -9.00
N PRO A 107 -8.28 2.63 -8.36
CA PRO A 107 -9.28 3.47 -7.69
C PRO A 107 -8.74 3.97 -6.35
N VAL A 108 -8.02 5.08 -6.37
CA VAL A 108 -7.60 5.78 -5.15
C VAL A 108 -8.77 6.58 -4.61
N LYS A 109 -9.10 6.43 -3.32
CA LYS A 109 -10.14 7.19 -2.64
C LYS A 109 -9.59 7.76 -1.35
N VAL A 110 -9.90 9.02 -1.09
CA VAL A 110 -9.39 9.79 0.04
C VAL A 110 -10.56 10.36 0.82
N GLU A 111 -10.48 10.27 2.14
CA GLU A 111 -11.33 11.02 3.06
C GLU A 111 -10.51 12.13 3.69
N ALA A 112 -10.93 13.37 3.55
CA ALA A 112 -10.25 14.52 4.10
C ALA A 112 -11.19 15.39 4.92
N TYR A 113 -10.65 16.12 5.88
CA TYR A 113 -11.38 17.09 6.66
C TYR A 113 -10.46 18.24 7.09
N GLU A 114 -11.06 19.40 7.36
CA GLU A 114 -10.40 20.56 7.92
C GLU A 114 -10.60 20.62 9.44
N ALA A 115 -9.53 21.00 10.17
CA ALA A 115 -9.60 21.18 11.61
C ALA A 115 -8.52 22.17 12.10
N HIS A 116 -8.77 22.88 13.20
CA HIS A 116 -7.78 23.77 13.82
C HIS A 116 -6.65 23.02 14.55
N ARG A 117 -6.73 21.72 14.69
CA ARG A 117 -5.69 20.85 15.28
C ARG A 117 -5.89 19.42 14.81
N TYR A 118 -4.78 18.70 14.70
CA TYR A 118 -4.83 17.27 14.43
C TYR A 118 -5.63 16.54 15.51
N ARG A 119 -6.50 15.66 15.05
CA ARG A 119 -7.28 14.72 15.88
C ARG A 119 -7.53 13.44 15.09
N LYS A 120 -7.47 12.33 15.77
CA LYS A 120 -7.82 11.02 15.24
C LYS A 120 -9.24 10.66 15.63
#